data_eeaee4e59c35570a3c21fb7a0ba67e49
#
_entry.id   eeaee4e59c35570a3c21fb7a0ba67e49
#
_cell.length_a   1.000
_cell.length_b   1.000
_cell.length_c   1.000
_cell.angle_alpha   90.00
_cell.angle_beta   90.00
_cell.angle_gamma   90.00
#
_symmetry.space_group_name_H-M   'P 1'
#
loop_
_entity.id
_entity.type
_entity.pdbx_description
1 polymer ?
#
loop_
_entity_poly.entity_id
_entity_poly.type
_entity_poly.pdbx_seq_one_letter_code
_entity_poly.pdbx_strand_id
1 'polypeptide(L)'
;SARKVDYLVDLAVHFDAGKLHVKDWAAMDDEAIIAELVAIRGIGRWTAEMFLIFYLMRPNVLPLDDVGLINGISQNYFSGDPVSRSDAREVAEAWKPWCSVATWYIWRSLDPLPVAY
;
A
#
# COMPACT_ATOMS: atom_id res chain seq x y z
N SER A 1 -16.66 15.53 8.38
CA SER A 1 -16.29 15.61 9.78
C SER A 1 -15.19 16.63 10.01
N ALA A 2 -15.07 17.14 11.22
CA ALA A 2 -13.99 18.08 11.56
C ALA A 2 -12.61 17.45 11.35
N ARG A 3 -12.46 16.16 11.62
CA ARG A 3 -11.21 15.43 11.43
C ARG A 3 -10.77 15.38 9.97
N LYS A 4 -11.72 15.16 9.05
CA LYS A 4 -11.43 15.16 7.61
C LYS A 4 -11.01 16.55 7.14
N VAL A 5 -11.63 17.60 7.66
CA VAL A 5 -11.23 18.98 7.35
C VAL A 5 -9.79 19.22 7.79
N ASP A 6 -9.43 18.81 9.01
CA ASP A 6 -8.06 18.94 9.52
C ASP A 6 -7.05 18.22 8.61
N TYR A 7 -7.40 17.04 8.14
CA TYR A 7 -6.53 16.26 7.24
C TYR A 7 -6.36 16.96 5.88
N LEU A 8 -7.43 17.50 5.32
CA LEU A 8 -7.35 18.24 4.06
C LEU A 8 -6.53 19.51 4.19
N VAL A 9 -6.68 20.23 5.31
CA VAL A 9 -5.88 21.43 5.59
C VAL A 9 -4.40 21.06 5.72
N ASP A 10 -4.08 20.00 6.45
CA ASP A 10 -2.69 19.58 6.63
C ASP A 10 -2.05 19.16 5.30
N LEU A 11 -2.80 18.44 4.46
CA LEU A 11 -2.36 18.09 3.10
C LEU A 11 -2.02 19.35 2.30
N ALA A 12 -2.91 20.33 2.31
CA ALA A 12 -2.71 21.59 1.59
C ALA A 12 -1.47 22.34 2.12
N VAL A 13 -1.29 22.37 3.44
CA VAL A 13 -0.12 23.02 4.08
C VAL A 13 1.18 22.35 3.64
N HIS A 14 1.23 21.02 3.64
CA HIS A 14 2.41 20.28 3.20
C HIS A 14 2.72 20.54 1.73
N PHE A 15 1.70 20.55 0.89
CA PHE A 15 1.86 20.81 -0.53
C PHE A 15 2.37 22.25 -0.77
N ASP A 16 1.74 23.23 -0.14
CA ASP A 16 2.10 24.64 -0.27
C ASP A 16 3.51 24.93 0.25
N ALA A 17 3.92 24.26 1.31
CA ALA A 17 5.26 24.42 1.90
C ALA A 17 6.37 23.71 1.10
N GLY A 18 6.02 23.03 0.00
CA GLY A 18 6.99 22.32 -0.83
C GLY A 18 7.55 21.04 -0.19
N LYS A 19 6.83 20.48 0.78
CA LYS A 19 7.25 19.24 1.47
C LYS A 19 6.92 17.97 0.70
N LEU A 20 6.03 18.07 -0.29
CA LEU A 20 5.70 16.97 -1.19
C LEU A 20 6.43 17.18 -2.51
N HIS A 21 7.43 16.37 -2.77
CA HIS A 21 8.30 16.52 -3.94
C HIS A 21 7.74 15.75 -5.14
N VAL A 22 6.51 16.07 -5.52
CA VAL A 22 5.75 15.35 -6.58
C VAL A 22 6.53 15.21 -7.87
N LYS A 23 7.25 16.26 -8.27
CA LYS A 23 8.05 16.25 -9.50
C LYS A 23 9.23 15.28 -9.43
N ASP A 24 9.70 14.98 -8.24
CA ASP A 24 10.86 14.13 -8.00
C ASP A 24 10.48 12.69 -7.69
N TRP A 25 9.21 12.40 -7.44
CA TRP A 25 8.76 11.08 -7.02
C TRP A 25 9.17 9.97 -7.99
N ALA A 26 9.19 10.26 -9.29
CA ALA A 26 9.60 9.26 -10.29
C ALA A 26 11.02 8.72 -10.05
N ALA A 27 11.91 9.54 -9.49
CA ALA A 27 13.30 9.18 -9.19
C ALA A 27 13.52 8.75 -7.73
N MET A 28 12.50 8.84 -6.88
CA MET A 28 12.59 8.48 -5.47
C MET A 28 12.18 7.02 -5.26
N ASP A 29 12.75 6.37 -4.25
CA ASP A 29 12.30 5.02 -3.89
C ASP A 29 10.96 5.06 -3.12
N ASP A 30 10.32 3.89 -3.01
CA ASP A 30 9.00 3.78 -2.40
C ASP A 30 9.00 4.26 -0.95
N GLU A 31 10.00 3.89 -0.16
CA GLU A 31 10.07 4.28 1.26
C GLU A 31 10.22 5.80 1.44
N ALA A 32 10.96 6.46 0.55
CA ALA A 32 11.10 7.91 0.60
C ALA A 32 9.77 8.61 0.32
N ILE A 33 8.99 8.12 -0.65
CA ILE A 33 7.66 8.66 -0.96
C ILE A 33 6.69 8.40 0.20
N ILE A 34 6.71 7.19 0.75
CA ILE A 34 5.88 6.84 1.91
C ILE A 34 6.17 7.79 3.08
N ALA A 35 7.45 8.07 3.35
CA ALA A 35 7.85 8.98 4.43
C ALA A 35 7.26 10.38 4.24
N GLU A 36 7.26 10.91 3.00
CA GLU A 36 6.63 12.21 2.72
C GLU A 36 5.11 12.17 2.97
N LEU A 37 4.45 11.11 2.54
CA LEU A 37 3.00 10.99 2.65
C LEU A 37 2.53 10.78 4.08
N VAL A 38 3.22 9.95 4.87
CA VAL A 38 2.81 9.68 6.26
C VAL A 38 3.10 10.86 7.20
N ALA A 39 3.92 11.81 6.78
CA ALA A 39 4.09 13.06 7.52
C ALA A 39 2.83 13.91 7.52
N ILE A 40 1.92 13.67 6.57
CA ILE A 40 0.64 14.35 6.48
C ILE A 40 -0.33 13.73 7.49
N ARG A 41 -0.98 14.57 8.29
CA ARG A 41 -1.95 14.12 9.28
C ARG A 41 -3.10 13.39 8.61
N GLY A 42 -3.40 12.20 9.08
CA GLY A 42 -4.48 11.36 8.53
C GLY A 42 -4.04 10.38 7.46
N ILE A 43 -2.78 10.42 7.02
CA ILE A 43 -2.23 9.46 6.07
C ILE A 43 -1.30 8.50 6.82
N GLY A 44 -1.75 7.25 6.96
CA GLY A 44 -0.93 6.18 7.50
C GLY A 44 -0.20 5.42 6.40
N ARG A 45 0.62 4.47 6.81
CA ARG A 45 1.42 3.67 5.88
C ARG A 45 0.56 2.92 4.85
N TRP A 46 -0.54 2.29 5.30
CA TRP A 46 -1.42 1.55 4.39
C TRP A 46 -1.97 2.47 3.28
N THR A 47 -2.45 3.66 3.65
CA THR A 47 -2.97 4.62 2.68
C THR A 47 -1.89 5.05 1.69
N ALA A 48 -0.69 5.33 2.19
CA ALA A 48 0.45 5.69 1.34
C ALA A 48 0.80 4.55 0.37
N GLU A 49 0.80 3.30 0.84
CA GLU A 49 1.06 2.13 0.00
C GLU A 49 -0.02 1.94 -1.07
N MET A 50 -1.28 2.16 -0.73
CA MET A 50 -2.38 2.12 -1.71
C MET A 50 -2.19 3.19 -2.79
N PHE A 51 -1.75 4.38 -2.41
CA PHE A 51 -1.44 5.45 -3.36
C PHE A 51 -0.30 5.02 -4.31
N LEU A 52 0.75 4.40 -3.79
CA LEU A 52 1.85 3.91 -4.61
C LEU A 52 1.40 2.84 -5.60
N ILE A 53 0.56 1.90 -5.15
CA ILE A 53 0.08 0.80 -6.00
C ILE A 53 -0.87 1.31 -7.09
N PHE A 54 -1.89 2.08 -6.70
CA PHE A 54 -3.00 2.41 -7.60
C PHE A 54 -2.77 3.68 -8.41
N TYR A 55 -2.07 4.65 -7.87
CA TYR A 55 -1.87 5.93 -8.53
C TYR A 55 -0.50 6.05 -9.19
N LEU A 56 0.56 5.76 -8.44
CA LEU A 56 1.92 5.83 -8.97
C LEU A 56 2.34 4.58 -9.73
N MET A 57 1.54 3.52 -9.66
CA MET A 57 1.77 2.25 -10.36
C MET A 57 3.14 1.63 -10.02
N ARG A 58 3.54 1.72 -8.77
CA ARG A 58 4.80 1.13 -8.29
C ARG A 58 4.69 -0.39 -8.25
N PRO A 59 5.60 -1.13 -8.91
CA PRO A 59 5.42 -2.57 -9.14
C PRO A 59 5.77 -3.46 -7.94
N ASN A 60 6.50 -2.95 -6.96
CA ASN A 60 7.08 -3.79 -5.90
C ASN A 60 6.73 -3.32 -4.49
N VAL A 61 5.47 -2.95 -4.28
CA VAL A 61 4.96 -2.57 -2.95
C VAL A 61 4.33 -3.78 -2.27
N LEU A 62 4.71 -4.02 -1.02
CA LEU A 62 4.16 -5.12 -0.21
C LEU A 62 3.41 -4.54 1.00
N PRO A 63 2.07 -4.43 0.93
CA PRO A 63 1.27 -3.81 1.98
C PRO A 63 0.95 -4.79 3.13
N LEU A 64 1.91 -5.02 4.02
CA LEU A 64 1.77 -6.00 5.11
C LEU A 64 0.69 -5.64 6.14
N ASP A 65 0.25 -4.37 6.19
CA ASP A 65 -0.86 -3.95 7.04
C ASP A 65 -2.23 -4.19 6.40
N ASP A 66 -2.24 -4.65 5.14
CA ASP A 66 -3.49 -4.89 4.42
C ASP A 66 -4.11 -6.22 4.84
N VAL A 67 -5.31 -6.15 5.39
CA VAL A 67 -6.05 -7.34 5.86
C VAL A 67 -6.34 -8.30 4.71
N GLY A 68 -6.70 -7.76 3.55
CA GLY A 68 -6.97 -8.57 2.36
C GLY A 68 -5.74 -9.36 1.91
N LEU A 69 -4.58 -8.73 1.91
CA LEU A 69 -3.33 -9.42 1.56
C LEU A 69 -3.03 -10.55 2.54
N ILE A 70 -3.09 -10.29 3.84
CA ILE A 70 -2.80 -11.31 4.86
C ILE A 70 -3.79 -12.46 4.77
N ASN A 71 -5.08 -12.18 4.63
CA ASN A 71 -6.10 -13.21 4.46
C ASN A 71 -5.88 -14.03 3.19
N GLY A 72 -5.53 -13.37 2.10
CA GLY A 72 -5.25 -14.05 0.83
C GLY A 72 -4.04 -14.96 0.89
N ILE A 73 -2.98 -14.52 1.56
CA ILE A 73 -1.80 -15.36 1.79
C ILE A 73 -2.17 -16.57 2.65
N SER A 74 -2.96 -16.36 3.70
CA SER A 74 -3.47 -17.46 4.53
C SER A 74 -4.20 -18.51 3.68
N GLN A 75 -5.12 -18.08 2.86
CA GLN A 75 -5.93 -18.97 2.03
C GLN A 75 -5.10 -19.70 0.97
N ASN A 76 -4.15 -19.04 0.34
CA ASN A 76 -3.41 -19.58 -0.79
C ASN A 76 -2.14 -20.36 -0.39
N TYR A 77 -1.55 -20.08 0.76
CA TYR A 77 -0.26 -20.68 1.16
C TYR A 77 -0.29 -21.44 2.49
N PHE A 78 -1.29 -21.21 3.35
CA PHE A 78 -1.33 -21.76 4.70
C PHE A 78 -2.66 -22.45 5.04
N SER A 79 -3.42 -22.84 4.03
CA SER A 79 -4.69 -23.58 4.20
C SER A 79 -5.70 -22.88 5.13
N GLY A 80 -5.67 -21.56 5.19
CA GLY A 80 -6.55 -20.76 6.03
C GLY A 80 -6.06 -20.53 7.45
N ASP A 81 -4.89 -21.04 7.81
CA ASP A 81 -4.30 -20.82 9.15
C ASP A 81 -3.85 -19.37 9.34
N PRO A 82 -3.76 -18.89 10.59
CA PRO A 82 -3.25 -17.55 10.87
C PRO A 82 -1.84 -17.33 10.32
N VAL A 83 -1.63 -16.14 9.74
CA VAL A 83 -0.36 -15.77 9.11
C VAL A 83 0.20 -14.54 9.80
N SER A 84 1.46 -14.62 10.25
CA SER A 84 2.17 -13.49 10.81
C SER A 84 2.73 -12.58 9.70
N ARG A 85 3.10 -11.35 10.07
CA ARG A 85 3.78 -10.45 9.13
C ARG A 85 5.08 -11.06 8.61
N SER A 86 5.80 -11.77 9.47
CA SER A 86 7.04 -12.46 9.11
C SER A 86 6.79 -13.57 8.09
N ASP A 87 5.75 -14.38 8.31
CA ASP A 87 5.34 -15.42 7.35
C ASP A 87 4.97 -14.83 5.99
N ALA A 88 4.19 -13.77 6.00
CA ALA A 88 3.77 -13.09 4.76
C ALA A 88 4.98 -12.51 4.02
N ARG A 89 5.91 -11.90 4.74
CA ARG A 89 7.13 -11.34 4.16
C ARG A 89 7.98 -12.44 3.50
N GLU A 90 8.09 -13.60 4.15
CA GLU A 90 8.83 -14.73 3.62
C GLU A 90 8.22 -15.26 2.33
N VAL A 91 6.90 -15.44 2.30
CA VAL A 91 6.18 -15.85 1.08
C VAL A 91 6.43 -14.83 -0.04
N ALA A 92 6.31 -13.55 0.27
CA ALA A 92 6.43 -12.48 -0.71
C ALA A 92 7.85 -12.28 -1.24
N GLU A 93 8.86 -12.87 -0.62
CA GLU A 93 10.25 -12.77 -1.12
C GLU A 93 10.35 -13.30 -2.56
N ALA A 94 9.59 -14.35 -2.88
CA ALA A 94 9.54 -14.92 -4.23
C ALA A 94 8.81 -14.03 -5.25
N TRP A 95 8.05 -13.02 -4.79
CA TRP A 95 7.30 -12.13 -5.68
C TRP A 95 8.13 -10.95 -6.21
N LYS A 96 9.24 -10.66 -5.55
CA LYS A 96 10.07 -9.52 -5.93
C LYS A 96 10.61 -9.68 -7.35
N PRO A 97 10.67 -8.62 -8.14
CA PRO A 97 10.34 -7.23 -7.85
C PRO A 97 8.90 -6.83 -8.20
N TRP A 98 7.93 -7.74 -8.12
CA TRP A 98 6.56 -7.58 -8.58
C TRP A 98 5.53 -7.73 -7.45
N CYS A 99 5.89 -7.32 -6.22
CA CYS A 99 5.01 -7.49 -5.06
C CYS A 99 3.62 -6.86 -5.24
N SER A 100 3.54 -5.69 -5.89
CA SER A 100 2.24 -5.03 -6.16
C SER A 100 1.37 -5.87 -7.08
N VAL A 101 1.97 -6.45 -8.13
CA VAL A 101 1.27 -7.30 -9.08
C VAL A 101 0.77 -8.56 -8.40
N ALA A 102 1.63 -9.23 -7.64
CA ALA A 102 1.27 -10.44 -6.88
C ALA A 102 0.17 -10.14 -5.86
N THR A 103 0.26 -9.01 -5.16
CA THR A 103 -0.77 -8.56 -4.21
C THR A 103 -2.11 -8.41 -4.90
N TRP A 104 -2.15 -7.83 -6.09
CA TRP A 104 -3.37 -7.68 -6.86
C TRP A 104 -4.00 -9.05 -7.18
N TYR A 105 -3.19 -10.03 -7.59
CA TYR A 105 -3.68 -11.38 -7.82
C TYR A 105 -4.18 -12.05 -6.54
N ILE A 106 -3.51 -11.83 -5.41
CA ILE A 106 -3.96 -12.34 -4.11
C ILE A 106 -5.33 -11.75 -3.76
N TRP A 107 -5.52 -10.44 -3.92
CA TRP A 107 -6.83 -9.80 -3.69
C TRP A 107 -7.91 -10.42 -4.58
N ARG A 108 -7.59 -10.64 -5.85
CA ARG A 108 -8.52 -11.26 -6.81
C ARG A 108 -8.92 -12.67 -6.39
N SER A 109 -8.01 -13.41 -5.79
CA SER A 109 -8.30 -14.78 -5.33
C SER A 109 -9.34 -14.84 -4.22
N LEU A 110 -9.59 -13.73 -3.53
CA LEU A 110 -10.59 -13.65 -2.47
C LEU A 110 -11.99 -13.34 -3.00
N ASP A 111 -12.12 -12.94 -4.25
CA ASP A 111 -13.40 -12.59 -4.85
C ASP A 111 -14.16 -13.87 -5.23
N PRO A 112 -15.40 -14.04 -4.74
CA PRO A 112 -16.18 -15.27 -5.08
C PRO A 112 -16.63 -15.33 -6.53
N LEU A 113 -16.70 -14.18 -7.22
CA LEU A 113 -17.07 -14.04 -8.61
C LEU A 113 -16.12 -13.11 -9.33
N PRO A 114 -15.94 -13.25 -10.67
CA PRO A 114 -15.14 -12.29 -11.43
C PRO A 114 -15.65 -10.86 -11.25
N VAL A 115 -14.75 -9.94 -10.99
CA VAL A 115 -15.07 -8.52 -10.80
C VAL A 115 -14.43 -7.70 -11.91
N ALA A 116 -15.20 -6.78 -12.50
CA ALA A 116 -14.68 -5.79 -13.45
C ALA A 116 -14.05 -4.61 -12.69
N TYR A 117 -12.82 -4.31 -13.01
CA TYR A 117 -12.08 -3.20 -12.41
C TYR A 117 -11.96 -2.01 -13.35
#